data_5144025be4ab7b300e3cac07aa95aed5
#
_entry.id   5144025be4ab7b300e3cac07aa95aed5
#
_cell.length_a   1.000
_cell.length_b   1.000
_cell.length_c   1.000
_cell.angle_alpha   90.00
_cell.angle_beta   90.00
_cell.angle_gamma   90.00
#
_symmetry.space_group_name_H-M   'P 1'
#
loop_
_entity.id
_entity.type
_entity.pdbx_description
1 polymer ?
#
loop_
_entity_poly.entity_id
_entity_poly.type
_entity_poly.pdbx_seq_one_letter_code
_entity_poly.pdbx_strand_id
1 'polypeptide(L)'
;MPSASDHTRAPPAKSSDDLAGLSVLLVEDSAAVGEAVKQLLELLGASVSGPAATTAAAESLLDQRLPDVALLDFHLRGGERSDGLIAQLRQQGVPVILLSGSFEFPTPSSLAGTTILEKPVSEAQLLAHLGPLKPRRW
;
A
#
# COMPACT_ATOMS: atom_id res chain seq x y z
N MET A 1 32.12 12.11 -12.22
CA MET A 1 31.59 12.31 -12.41
C MET A 1 31.14 12.42 -12.64
N PRO A 2 31.01 12.19 -12.62
CA PRO A 2 30.36 12.25 -12.93
C PRO A 2 29.72 12.62 -12.95
N SER A 3 29.62 12.47 -12.92
CA SER A 3 28.93 12.78 -12.99
C SER A 3 28.27 13.28 -13.12
N ALA A 4 28.23 13.19 -13.35
CA ALA A 4 27.51 13.54 -13.51
C ALA A 4 26.90 13.68 -13.86
N SER A 5 26.88 13.41 -14.08
CA SER A 5 26.23 13.41 -14.42
C SER A 5 25.60 13.32 -14.46
N ASP A 6 25.64 12.95 -14.38
CA ASP A 6 24.89 12.72 -14.42
C ASP A 6 24.16 12.99 -14.06
N HIS A 7 24.09 13.02 -13.80
CA HIS A 7 23.26 13.25 -13.49
C HIS A 7 22.41 13.56 -13.75
N THR A 8 22.33 13.38 -14.10
CA THR A 8 21.48 13.54 -14.42
C THR A 8 20.77 13.12 -14.97
N ARG A 9 20.41 12.56 -15.03
CA ARG A 9 19.68 12.01 -15.50
C ARG A 9 18.77 11.49 -15.16
N ALA A 10 18.35 11.47 -15.26
CA ALA A 10 17.33 10.98 -15.02
C ALA A 10 17.05 10.01 -15.02
N PRO A 11 16.77 9.66 -14.56
CA PRO A 11 16.26 8.69 -14.58
C PRO A 11 15.22 8.52 -14.37
N PRO A 12 15.03 8.21 -14.58
CA PRO A 12 13.92 7.95 -14.50
C PRO A 12 13.42 7.20 -13.90
N ALA A 13 13.59 6.71 -14.28
CA ALA A 13 12.84 5.98 -13.79
C ALA A 13 12.92 5.97 -12.77
N LYS A 14 12.92 5.78 -12.31
CA LYS A 14 12.58 5.73 -11.44
C LYS A 14 12.65 4.67 -10.63
N SER A 15 13.32 3.67 -10.87
CA SER A 15 13.61 2.62 -9.94
C SER A 15 14.43 3.21 -8.83
N SER A 16 13.99 3.03 -7.62
CA SER A 16 14.72 3.53 -6.47
C SER A 16 14.61 2.51 -5.35
N ASP A 17 15.38 2.72 -4.29
CA ASP A 17 15.37 1.81 -3.16
C ASP A 17 14.77 2.47 -1.93
N ASP A 18 13.98 3.51 -2.12
CA ASP A 18 13.41 4.25 -1.00
C ASP A 18 12.53 3.38 -0.09
N LEU A 19 11.91 2.35 -0.66
CA LEU A 19 11.10 1.41 0.10
C LEU A 19 11.72 0.02 0.11
N ALA A 20 13.04 -0.06 -0.05
CA ALA A 20 13.72 -1.34 -0.12
C ALA A 20 13.49 -2.17 1.13
N GLY A 21 13.15 -3.43 0.95
CA GLY A 21 12.92 -4.34 2.05
C GLY A 21 11.55 -4.25 2.69
N LEU A 22 10.75 -3.25 2.32
CA LEU A 22 9.42 -3.09 2.87
C LEU A 22 8.46 -4.04 2.17
N SER A 23 7.68 -4.81 2.93
CA SER A 23 6.68 -5.69 2.34
C SER A 23 5.30 -5.09 2.54
N VAL A 24 4.54 -5.05 1.47
CA VAL A 24 3.25 -4.37 1.42
C VAL A 24 2.17 -5.35 1.02
N LEU A 25 1.10 -5.41 1.80
CA LEU A 25 -0.11 -6.12 1.38
C LEU A 25 -1.00 -5.11 0.67
N LEU A 26 -1.40 -5.42 -0.55
CA LEU A 26 -2.26 -4.54 -1.33
C LEU A 26 -3.61 -5.21 -1.53
N VAL A 27 -4.68 -4.51 -1.14
CA VAL A 27 -6.05 -5.01 -1.28
C VAL A 27 -6.83 -4.01 -2.10
N GLU A 28 -7.19 -4.39 -3.31
CA GLU A 28 -7.83 -3.50 -4.27
C GLU A 28 -8.59 -4.34 -5.27
N ASP A 29 -9.89 -4.09 -5.44
CA ASP A 29 -10.69 -4.92 -6.33
C ASP A 29 -10.63 -4.50 -7.79
N SER A 30 -10.13 -3.32 -8.08
CA SER A 30 -9.92 -2.90 -9.47
C SER A 30 -8.57 -3.43 -9.93
N ALA A 31 -8.58 -4.29 -10.94
CA ALA A 31 -7.35 -4.85 -11.45
C ALA A 31 -6.41 -3.77 -11.97
N ALA A 32 -6.98 -2.79 -12.68
CA ALA A 32 -6.16 -1.71 -13.25
C ALA A 32 -5.52 -0.85 -12.17
N VAL A 33 -6.30 -0.47 -11.16
CA VAL A 33 -5.77 0.36 -10.06
C VAL A 33 -4.75 -0.43 -9.26
N GLY A 34 -5.08 -1.68 -8.93
CA GLY A 34 -4.19 -2.53 -8.16
C GLY A 34 -2.86 -2.73 -8.85
N GLU A 35 -2.89 -3.00 -10.15
CA GLU A 35 -1.64 -3.20 -10.88
C GLU A 35 -0.81 -1.94 -10.94
N ALA A 36 -1.46 -0.79 -11.11
CA ALA A 36 -0.74 0.49 -11.15
C ALA A 36 -0.04 0.78 -9.83
N VAL A 37 -0.74 0.57 -8.72
CA VAL A 37 -0.15 0.81 -7.40
C VAL A 37 0.98 -0.18 -7.14
N LYS A 38 0.77 -1.44 -7.51
CA LYS A 38 1.81 -2.45 -7.34
C LYS A 38 3.08 -2.07 -8.08
N GLN A 39 2.95 -1.61 -9.32
CA GLN A 39 4.11 -1.21 -10.10
C GLN A 39 4.85 -0.04 -9.46
N LEU A 40 4.10 0.94 -8.96
CA LEU A 40 4.75 2.06 -8.28
C LEU A 40 5.54 1.60 -7.07
N LEU A 41 4.93 0.72 -6.26
CA LEU A 41 5.59 0.22 -5.07
C LEU A 41 6.85 -0.55 -5.42
N GLU A 42 6.77 -1.39 -6.45
CA GLU A 42 7.92 -2.20 -6.85
C GLU A 42 9.04 -1.34 -7.41
N LEU A 43 8.70 -0.29 -8.14
CA LEU A 43 9.69 0.66 -8.62
C LEU A 43 10.43 1.34 -7.49
N LEU A 44 9.78 1.49 -6.34
CA LEU A 44 10.39 2.11 -5.17
C LEU A 44 11.12 1.10 -4.30
N GLY A 45 11.11 -0.17 -4.67
CA GLY A 45 11.88 -1.20 -3.98
C GLY A 45 11.09 -2.09 -3.06
N ALA A 46 9.80 -1.86 -2.92
CA ALA A 46 8.96 -2.67 -2.03
C ALA A 46 8.62 -4.01 -2.65
N SER A 47 8.34 -4.99 -1.78
CA SER A 47 7.77 -6.27 -2.18
C SER A 47 6.27 -6.20 -1.97
N VAL A 48 5.48 -6.65 -2.95
CA VAL A 48 4.05 -6.51 -2.89
C VAL A 48 3.38 -7.89 -2.89
N SER A 49 2.49 -8.10 -1.92
CA SER A 49 1.58 -9.24 -1.90
C SER A 49 0.23 -8.75 -2.39
N GLY A 50 -0.29 -9.38 -3.42
CA GLY A 50 -1.54 -8.94 -4.02
C GLY A 50 -1.31 -8.33 -5.39
N PRO A 51 -2.24 -7.57 -5.92
CA PRO A 51 -3.44 -7.09 -5.23
C PRO A 51 -4.47 -8.19 -4.99
N ALA A 52 -5.02 -8.21 -3.79
CA ALA A 52 -6.11 -9.10 -3.43
C ALA A 52 -7.42 -8.35 -3.67
N ALA A 53 -8.37 -9.02 -4.32
CA ALA A 53 -9.62 -8.36 -4.66
C ALA A 53 -10.69 -8.49 -3.59
N THR A 54 -10.49 -9.39 -2.63
CA THR A 54 -11.45 -9.65 -1.56
C THR A 54 -10.73 -9.80 -0.25
N THR A 55 -11.49 -9.73 0.85
CA THR A 55 -10.90 -9.94 2.17
C THR A 55 -10.41 -11.39 2.32
N ALA A 56 -11.12 -12.35 1.75
CA ALA A 56 -10.69 -13.74 1.82
C ALA A 56 -9.33 -13.95 1.16
N ALA A 57 -9.14 -13.34 -0.01
CA ALA A 57 -7.85 -13.45 -0.70
C ALA A 57 -6.75 -12.77 0.12
N ALA A 58 -7.07 -11.64 0.74
CA ALA A 58 -6.10 -10.93 1.57
C ALA A 58 -5.73 -11.76 2.78
N GLU A 59 -6.71 -12.41 3.41
CA GLU A 59 -6.44 -13.25 4.58
C GLU A 59 -5.54 -14.42 4.23
N SER A 60 -5.73 -15.00 3.04
CA SER A 60 -4.84 -16.08 2.59
C SER A 60 -3.40 -15.60 2.47
N LEU A 61 -3.21 -14.37 2.00
CA LEU A 61 -1.87 -13.81 1.89
C LEU A 61 -1.27 -13.55 3.27
N LEU A 62 -2.10 -13.10 4.22
CA LEU A 62 -1.64 -12.86 5.59
C LEU A 62 -1.20 -14.16 6.27
N ASP A 63 -1.89 -15.26 5.96
CA ASP A 63 -1.52 -16.57 6.53
C ASP A 63 -0.13 -17.00 6.08
N GLN A 64 0.30 -16.53 4.92
CA GLN A 64 1.61 -16.88 4.42
C GLN A 64 2.71 -16.01 5.02
N ARG A 65 2.40 -14.74 5.26
CA ARG A 65 3.41 -13.81 5.73
C ARG A 65 2.76 -12.51 6.18
N LEU A 66 3.20 -11.98 7.32
CA LEU A 66 2.76 -10.67 7.77
C LEU A 66 3.49 -9.59 7.01
N PRO A 67 2.76 -8.61 6.47
CA PRO A 67 3.41 -7.49 5.80
C PRO A 67 3.89 -6.45 6.81
N ASP A 68 4.70 -5.53 6.32
CA ASP A 68 5.12 -4.38 7.12
C ASP A 68 4.05 -3.30 7.15
N VAL A 69 3.22 -3.26 6.12
CA VAL A 69 2.14 -2.28 6.01
C VAL A 69 1.09 -2.84 5.05
N ALA A 70 -0.15 -2.43 5.23
CA ALA A 70 -1.24 -2.82 4.34
C ALA A 70 -1.86 -1.58 3.71
N LEU A 71 -2.02 -1.61 2.39
CA LEU A 71 -2.77 -0.60 1.64
C LEU A 71 -4.08 -1.25 1.22
N LEU A 72 -5.19 -0.69 1.67
CA LEU A 72 -6.49 -1.29 1.44
C LEU A 72 -7.47 -0.31 0.86
N ASP A 73 -8.19 -0.75 -0.18
CA ASP A 73 -9.38 -0.05 -0.62
C ASP A 73 -10.45 -0.31 0.44
N PHE A 74 -11.11 0.75 0.89
CA PHE A 74 -12.13 0.61 1.92
C PHE A 74 -13.35 -0.17 1.41
N HIS A 75 -13.72 0.03 0.15
CA HIS A 75 -14.85 -0.67 -0.46
C HIS A 75 -14.34 -1.68 -1.47
N LEU A 76 -14.73 -2.92 -1.28
CA LEU A 76 -14.28 -4.00 -2.13
C LEU A 76 -15.46 -4.55 -2.95
N ARG A 77 -15.14 -5.48 -3.83
CA ARG A 77 -16.09 -6.06 -4.75
C ARG A 77 -17.30 -6.64 -4.00
N GLY A 78 -18.48 -6.43 -4.56
CA GLY A 78 -19.71 -6.96 -3.98
C GLY A 78 -20.19 -6.20 -2.77
N GLY A 79 -19.69 -4.99 -2.56
CA GLY A 79 -20.06 -4.17 -1.42
C GLY A 79 -19.36 -4.56 -0.14
N GLU A 80 -18.40 -5.44 -0.24
CA GLU A 80 -17.64 -5.86 0.92
C GLU A 80 -16.83 -4.71 1.48
N ARG A 81 -16.76 -4.63 2.79
CA ARG A 81 -15.98 -3.58 3.46
C ARG A 81 -14.79 -4.20 4.16
N SER A 82 -13.78 -3.37 4.35
CA SER A 82 -12.51 -3.84 4.88
C SER A 82 -12.42 -3.77 6.40
N ASP A 83 -13.51 -3.43 7.08
CA ASP A 83 -13.49 -3.19 8.53
C ASP A 83 -12.87 -4.34 9.32
N GLY A 84 -13.32 -5.56 9.04
CA GLY A 84 -12.83 -6.73 9.76
C GLY A 84 -11.36 -6.99 9.49
N LEU A 85 -10.97 -6.80 8.25
CA LEU A 85 -9.58 -6.99 7.88
C LEU A 85 -8.69 -5.95 8.54
N ILE A 86 -9.17 -4.71 8.62
CA ILE A 86 -8.45 -3.63 9.29
C ILE A 86 -8.23 -3.98 10.75
N ALA A 87 -9.28 -4.46 11.42
CA ALA A 87 -9.17 -4.82 12.83
C ALA A 87 -8.16 -5.96 13.02
N GLN A 88 -8.21 -6.95 12.13
CA GLN A 88 -7.27 -8.08 12.20
C GLN A 88 -5.83 -7.62 12.03
N LEU A 89 -5.59 -6.75 11.06
CA LEU A 89 -4.24 -6.23 10.81
C LEU A 89 -3.73 -5.44 12.00
N ARG A 90 -4.58 -4.60 12.58
CA ARG A 90 -4.19 -3.81 13.73
C ARG A 90 -3.86 -4.68 14.93
N GLN A 91 -4.61 -5.74 15.13
CA GLN A 91 -4.32 -6.67 16.22
C GLN A 91 -2.96 -7.32 16.06
N GLN A 92 -2.51 -7.47 14.84
CA GLN A 92 -1.22 -8.06 14.54
C GLN A 92 -0.10 -7.03 14.43
N GLY A 93 -0.41 -5.78 14.72
CA GLY A 93 0.60 -4.73 14.72
C GLY A 93 0.98 -4.22 13.34
N VAL A 94 0.12 -4.45 12.34
CA VAL A 94 0.39 -4.02 10.97
C VAL A 94 -0.26 -2.66 10.73
N PRO A 95 0.51 -1.63 10.38
CA PRO A 95 -0.06 -0.33 10.03
C PRO A 95 -0.94 -0.44 8.80
N VAL A 96 -2.03 0.30 8.80
CA VAL A 96 -3.01 0.27 7.71
C VAL A 96 -3.14 1.66 7.11
N ILE A 97 -3.10 1.72 5.78
CA ILE A 97 -3.36 2.93 5.03
C ILE A 97 -4.51 2.63 4.08
N LEU A 98 -5.55 3.46 4.13
CA LEU A 98 -6.71 3.26 3.30
C LEU A 98 -6.61 4.04 2.01
N LEU A 99 -7.12 3.44 0.95
CA LEU A 99 -7.21 4.09 -0.35
C LEU A 99 -8.68 4.41 -0.61
N SER A 100 -8.95 5.63 -1.04
CA SER A 100 -10.31 6.08 -1.29
C SER A 100 -10.42 6.64 -2.70
N GLY A 101 -11.43 6.17 -3.44
CA GLY A 101 -11.63 6.61 -4.81
C GLY A 101 -12.45 7.88 -4.94
N SER A 102 -13.12 8.28 -3.87
CA SER A 102 -13.95 9.47 -3.91
C SER A 102 -14.31 9.81 -2.47
N PHE A 103 -15.17 10.78 -2.31
CA PHE A 103 -15.57 11.21 -0.98
C PHE A 103 -16.48 10.16 -0.37
N GLU A 104 -15.93 9.33 0.47
CA GLU A 104 -16.69 8.29 1.16
C GLU A 104 -16.88 8.74 2.59
N PHE A 105 -17.77 9.67 2.76
CA PHE A 105 -18.00 10.27 4.06
C PHE A 105 -19.42 10.01 4.50
N PRO A 106 -19.65 10.02 5.80
CA PRO A 106 -18.65 10.24 6.84
C PRO A 106 -17.79 9.01 7.06
N THR A 107 -16.58 9.24 7.51
CA THR A 107 -15.67 8.17 7.85
C THR A 107 -16.14 7.53 9.16
N PRO A 108 -16.27 6.20 9.21
CA PRO A 108 -16.65 5.55 10.47
C PRO A 108 -15.66 5.86 11.58
N SER A 109 -16.17 5.98 12.80
CA SER A 109 -15.32 6.30 13.94
C SER A 109 -14.27 5.23 14.17
N SER A 110 -14.53 3.99 13.75
CA SER A 110 -13.55 2.92 13.89
C SER A 110 -12.29 3.18 13.08
N LEU A 111 -12.35 4.10 12.12
CA LEU A 111 -11.21 4.45 11.29
C LEU A 111 -10.53 5.73 11.74
N ALA A 112 -10.93 6.28 12.87
CA ALA A 112 -10.31 7.49 13.38
C ALA A 112 -8.82 7.24 13.57
N GLY A 113 -8.00 8.19 13.10
CA GLY A 113 -6.55 8.06 13.21
C GLY A 113 -5.91 7.26 12.10
N THR A 114 -6.70 6.67 11.20
CA THR A 114 -6.16 5.93 10.08
C THR A 114 -5.82 6.88 8.94
N THR A 115 -4.65 6.68 8.34
CA THR A 115 -4.25 7.47 7.18
C THR A 115 -5.08 7.05 5.97
N ILE A 116 -5.61 8.03 5.26
CA ILE A 116 -6.42 7.80 4.07
C ILE A 116 -5.78 8.55 2.92
N LEU A 117 -5.48 7.83 1.83
CA LEU A 117 -4.95 8.42 0.61
C LEU A 117 -6.01 8.39 -0.46
N GLU A 118 -6.14 9.50 -1.17
CA GLU A 118 -7.12 9.62 -2.23
C GLU A 118 -6.54 9.08 -3.53
N LYS A 119 -7.31 8.29 -4.25
CA LYS A 119 -6.90 7.77 -5.54
C LYS A 119 -7.10 8.85 -6.62
N PRO A 120 -6.24 8.92 -7.63
CA PRO A 120 -5.09 8.04 -7.86
C PRO A 120 -3.92 8.37 -6.95
N VAL A 121 -3.27 7.31 -6.48
CA VAL A 121 -2.16 7.46 -5.55
C VAL A 121 -0.89 7.78 -6.31
N SER A 122 -0.16 8.77 -5.84
CA SER A 122 1.08 9.19 -6.49
C SER A 122 2.29 8.58 -5.79
N GLU A 123 3.40 8.58 -6.51
CA GLU A 123 4.68 8.14 -5.95
C GLU A 123 5.04 8.97 -4.72
N ALA A 124 4.81 10.29 -4.79
CA ALA A 124 5.12 11.18 -3.68
C ALA A 124 4.32 10.82 -2.42
N GLN A 125 3.05 10.49 -2.59
CA GLN A 125 2.23 10.09 -1.46
C GLN A 125 2.72 8.78 -0.85
N LEU A 126 3.08 7.82 -1.70
CA LEU A 126 3.59 6.55 -1.20
C LEU A 126 4.88 6.76 -0.42
N LEU A 127 5.78 7.57 -0.93
CA LEU A 127 7.03 7.85 -0.23
C LEU A 127 6.79 8.58 1.09
N ALA A 128 5.87 9.54 1.09
CA ALA A 128 5.61 10.31 2.30
C ALA A 128 5.08 9.44 3.43
N HIS A 129 4.24 8.48 3.09
CA HIS A 129 3.56 7.69 4.12
C HIS A 129 4.22 6.34 4.39
N LEU A 130 4.93 5.79 3.43
CA LEU A 130 5.59 4.49 3.61
C LEU A 130 7.08 4.63 3.91
N GLY A 131 7.70 5.70 3.43
CA GLY A 131 9.13 5.89 3.64
C GLY A 131 9.56 5.83 5.08
N PRO A 132 8.81 6.42 6.03
CA PRO A 132 9.21 6.36 7.44
C PRO A 132 9.05 4.99 8.08
N LEU A 133 8.33 4.07 7.46
CA LEU A 133 8.10 2.76 8.04
C LEU A 133 9.34 1.89 7.90
N LYS A 134 9.54 1.02 8.89
CA LYS A 134 10.71 0.15 8.90
C LYS A 134 10.28 -1.27 8.58
N PRO A 135 11.07 -2.00 7.78
CA PRO A 135 10.79 -3.41 7.57
C PRO A 135 10.85 -4.19 8.88
N ARG A 136 10.02 -5.23 8.96
CA ARG A 136 10.07 -6.10 10.13
C ARG A 136 11.40 -6.83 10.15
N ARG A 137 11.93 -7.02 11.35
CA ARG A 137 13.19 -7.71 11.52
C ARG A 137 12.99 -8.91 12.41
N TRP A 138 13.62 -9.96 12.05
CA TRP A 138 13.51 -11.22 12.81
C TRP A 138 14.85 -11.77 13.16
#